data_576440ad08174976c65cddcc490366f1
#
_entry.id   576440ad08174976c65cddcc490366f1
#
_cell.length_a   1.000
_cell.length_b   1.000
_cell.length_c   1.000
_cell.angle_alpha   90.00
_cell.angle_beta   90.00
_cell.angle_gamma   90.00
#
_symmetry.space_group_name_H-M   'P 1'
#
loop_
_entity.id
_entity.type
_entity.pdbx_description
1 polymer ?
#
loop_
_entity_poly.entity_id
_entity_poly.type
_entity_poly.pdbx_seq_one_letter_code
_entity_poly.pdbx_strand_id
1 'polypeptide(L)'
;MIVKNEEQWLQQCLDSVKALVSEIIVVDTGSTDKTKEIAKKNVVKLFDFPWQDDFAAARNFSISKASCDWILWIDADETIAKKDHDIIKKLVAESQFPLIVLEQRHYTHDTTKSLFKKTDERYTAEARGFAGYTPTLTTRLFKNKIGLQFDGVVHETLDKSMQKLG
;
A
#
# COMPACT_ATOMS: atom_id res chain seq x y z
N MET A 1 -0.97 -5.57 -3.57
CA MET A 1 -1.94 -4.54 -4.01
C MET A 1 -3.06 -5.14 -4.82
N ILE A 2 -4.25 -4.52 -4.84
CA ILE A 2 -5.33 -4.78 -5.78
C ILE A 2 -5.38 -3.62 -6.77
N VAL A 3 -5.74 -3.87 -8.03
CA VAL A 3 -5.72 -2.85 -9.09
C VAL A 3 -6.93 -2.97 -10.01
N LYS A 4 -7.39 -1.83 -10.53
CA LYS A 4 -8.37 -1.74 -11.61
C LYS A 4 -8.20 -0.43 -12.36
N ASN A 5 -7.75 -0.50 -13.62
CA ASN A 5 -7.51 0.67 -14.48
C ASN A 5 -6.53 1.69 -13.89
N GLU A 6 -5.34 1.22 -13.51
CA GLU A 6 -4.28 1.99 -12.87
C GLU A 6 -3.08 2.25 -13.80
N GLU A 7 -3.28 2.28 -15.13
CA GLU A 7 -2.19 2.45 -16.08
C GLU A 7 -1.37 3.72 -15.86
N GLN A 8 -1.99 4.76 -15.28
CA GLN A 8 -1.34 6.03 -15.01
C GLN A 8 -0.36 5.95 -13.82
N TRP A 9 -0.63 5.14 -12.80
CA TRP A 9 0.06 5.19 -11.51
C TRP A 9 0.88 3.94 -11.21
N LEU A 10 0.45 2.77 -11.69
CA LEU A 10 1.00 1.48 -11.31
C LEU A 10 2.52 1.40 -11.50
N GLN A 11 3.07 1.90 -12.63
CA GLN A 11 4.51 1.83 -12.89
C GLN A 11 5.30 2.56 -11.81
N GLN A 12 4.87 3.76 -11.43
CA GLN A 12 5.54 4.57 -10.42
C GLN A 12 5.45 3.90 -9.03
N CYS A 13 4.30 3.34 -8.68
CA CYS A 13 4.13 2.57 -7.44
C CYS A 13 5.13 1.40 -7.40
N LEU A 14 5.17 0.55 -8.44
CA LEU A 14 6.08 -0.59 -8.54
C LEU A 14 7.55 -0.17 -8.43
N ASP A 15 7.94 0.90 -9.14
CA ASP A 15 9.31 1.43 -9.07
C ASP A 15 9.70 1.91 -7.67
N SER A 16 8.74 2.41 -6.91
CA SER A 16 8.97 2.89 -5.55
C SER A 16 9.21 1.76 -4.54
N VAL A 17 8.70 0.55 -4.79
CA VAL A 17 8.76 -0.57 -3.82
C VAL A 17 9.68 -1.72 -4.23
N LYS A 18 10.04 -1.86 -5.52
CA LYS A 18 10.81 -3.01 -6.02
C LYS A 18 12.16 -3.25 -5.33
N ALA A 19 12.80 -2.20 -4.81
CA ALA A 19 14.05 -2.32 -4.06
C ALA A 19 13.85 -2.51 -2.54
N LEU A 20 12.59 -2.42 -2.08
CA LEU A 20 12.21 -2.54 -0.68
C LEU A 20 11.76 -3.96 -0.33
N VAL A 21 11.07 -4.63 -1.24
CA VAL A 21 10.38 -5.90 -0.98
C VAL A 21 11.00 -7.05 -1.79
N SER A 22 10.84 -8.29 -1.28
CA SER A 22 11.33 -9.51 -1.94
C SER A 22 10.35 -10.07 -2.96
N GLU A 23 9.06 -9.79 -2.83
CA GLU A 23 8.04 -10.16 -3.80
C GLU A 23 6.99 -9.06 -3.93
N ILE A 24 6.39 -8.95 -5.12
CA ILE A 24 5.27 -8.05 -5.38
C ILE A 24 4.10 -8.88 -5.90
N ILE A 25 2.95 -8.73 -5.26
CA ILE A 25 1.70 -9.37 -5.65
C ILE A 25 0.75 -8.30 -6.14
N VAL A 26 0.31 -8.45 -7.38
CA VAL A 26 -0.69 -7.61 -8.02
C VAL A 26 -1.92 -8.45 -8.32
N VAL A 27 -3.07 -8.04 -7.83
CA VAL A 27 -4.36 -8.68 -8.08
C VAL A 27 -5.19 -7.74 -8.92
N ASP A 28 -5.42 -8.11 -10.17
CA ASP A 28 -6.24 -7.35 -11.11
C ASP A 28 -7.72 -7.74 -10.96
N THR A 29 -8.56 -6.74 -10.73
CA THR A 29 -10.00 -6.92 -10.49
C THR A 29 -10.85 -6.60 -11.74
N GLY A 30 -10.24 -6.67 -12.93
CA GLY A 30 -10.93 -6.48 -14.20
C GLY A 30 -10.54 -5.20 -14.92
N SER A 31 -9.24 -4.92 -15.04
CA SER A 31 -8.73 -3.80 -15.83
C SER A 31 -8.96 -3.99 -17.32
N THR A 32 -9.30 -2.90 -17.98
CA THR A 32 -9.52 -2.81 -19.45
C THR A 32 -8.50 -1.93 -20.16
N ASP A 33 -7.64 -1.25 -19.38
CA ASP A 33 -6.53 -0.42 -19.84
C ASP A 33 -5.19 -1.20 -19.87
N LYS A 34 -4.05 -0.50 -19.87
CA LYS A 34 -2.72 -1.11 -19.90
C LYS A 34 -2.19 -1.61 -18.54
N THR A 35 -3.00 -1.60 -17.49
CA THR A 35 -2.60 -2.02 -16.15
C THR A 35 -1.95 -3.41 -16.14
N LYS A 36 -2.58 -4.40 -16.78
CA LYS A 36 -2.05 -5.77 -16.84
C LYS A 36 -0.77 -5.88 -17.64
N GLU A 37 -0.61 -5.07 -18.70
CA GLU A 37 0.63 -5.03 -19.47
C GLU A 37 1.79 -4.46 -18.65
N ILE A 38 1.52 -3.39 -17.88
CA ILE A 38 2.50 -2.78 -16.98
C ILE A 38 2.90 -3.80 -15.91
N ALA A 39 1.96 -4.46 -15.27
CA ALA A 39 2.24 -5.49 -14.28
C ALA A 39 3.13 -6.61 -14.86
N LYS A 40 2.81 -7.13 -16.05
CA LYS A 40 3.58 -8.21 -16.71
C LYS A 40 5.01 -7.82 -17.10
N LYS A 41 5.28 -6.53 -17.36
CA LYS A 41 6.63 -6.02 -17.66
C LYS A 41 7.53 -5.89 -16.42
N ASN A 42 6.93 -5.92 -15.24
CA ASN A 42 7.63 -5.87 -13.98
C ASN A 42 7.76 -7.27 -13.36
N VAL A 43 8.70 -7.47 -12.46
CA VAL A 43 8.89 -8.76 -11.75
C VAL A 43 7.83 -8.87 -10.65
N VAL A 44 6.57 -9.14 -11.04
CA VAL A 44 5.44 -9.27 -10.13
C VAL A 44 4.72 -10.60 -10.31
N LYS A 45 4.07 -11.09 -9.26
CA LYS A 45 3.11 -12.19 -9.32
C LYS A 45 1.73 -11.59 -9.60
N LEU A 46 1.27 -11.69 -10.85
CA LEU A 46 -0.02 -11.16 -11.30
C LEU A 46 -1.10 -12.23 -11.19
N PHE A 47 -2.21 -11.90 -10.55
CA PHE A 47 -3.40 -12.74 -10.42
C PHE A 47 -4.63 -11.97 -10.89
N ASP A 48 -5.57 -12.69 -11.51
CA ASP A 48 -6.90 -12.17 -11.80
C ASP A 48 -7.86 -12.52 -10.66
N PHE A 49 -8.68 -11.58 -10.25
CA PHE A 49 -9.76 -11.76 -9.28
C PHE A 49 -11.01 -11.07 -9.82
N PRO A 50 -12.03 -11.81 -10.26
CA PRO A 50 -13.27 -11.20 -10.74
C PRO A 50 -13.89 -10.31 -9.67
N TRP A 51 -14.18 -9.06 -10.02
CA TRP A 51 -14.76 -8.10 -9.08
C TRP A 51 -16.11 -8.58 -8.56
N GLN A 52 -16.30 -8.56 -7.25
CA GLN A 52 -17.50 -9.04 -6.55
C GLN A 52 -18.12 -7.93 -5.67
N ASP A 53 -17.85 -6.67 -5.99
CA ASP A 53 -18.26 -5.50 -5.20
C ASP A 53 -17.81 -5.57 -3.72
N ASP A 54 -16.64 -6.19 -3.48
CA ASP A 54 -16.08 -6.43 -2.15
C ASP A 54 -14.55 -6.19 -2.18
N PHE A 55 -14.12 -5.06 -1.62
CA PHE A 55 -12.71 -4.71 -1.51
C PHE A 55 -11.97 -5.65 -0.54
N ALA A 56 -12.59 -6.01 0.59
CA ALA A 56 -11.96 -6.89 1.57
C ALA A 56 -11.68 -8.28 0.96
N ALA A 57 -12.60 -8.83 0.18
CA ALA A 57 -12.41 -10.11 -0.51
C ALA A 57 -11.19 -10.07 -1.45
N ALA A 58 -11.06 -9.01 -2.28
CA ALA A 58 -9.94 -8.85 -3.19
C ALA A 58 -8.60 -8.66 -2.43
N ARG A 59 -8.58 -7.86 -1.34
CA ARG A 59 -7.38 -7.69 -0.50
C ARG A 59 -6.99 -8.98 0.21
N ASN A 60 -7.95 -9.70 0.79
CA ASN A 60 -7.70 -10.97 1.45
C ASN A 60 -7.19 -12.03 0.46
N PHE A 61 -7.70 -12.03 -0.77
CA PHE A 61 -7.14 -12.85 -1.83
C PHE A 61 -5.68 -12.49 -2.10
N SER A 62 -5.34 -11.20 -2.19
CA SER A 62 -3.94 -10.77 -2.39
C SER A 62 -3.02 -11.21 -1.24
N ILE A 63 -3.48 -11.10 0.01
CA ILE A 63 -2.76 -11.58 1.21
C ILE A 63 -2.53 -13.09 1.12
N SER A 64 -3.52 -13.87 0.70
CA SER A 64 -3.40 -15.33 0.59
C SER A 64 -2.32 -15.80 -0.40
N LYS A 65 -1.88 -14.93 -1.32
CA LYS A 65 -0.81 -15.20 -2.28
C LYS A 65 0.58 -14.84 -1.76
N ALA A 66 0.66 -14.12 -0.63
CA ALA A 66 1.93 -13.69 -0.05
C ALA A 66 2.66 -14.85 0.62
N SER A 67 3.97 -14.96 0.36
CA SER A 67 4.82 -16.04 0.89
C SER A 67 5.84 -15.55 1.92
N CYS A 68 6.17 -14.26 1.94
CA CYS A 68 7.14 -13.67 2.86
C CYS A 68 6.56 -13.49 4.28
N ASP A 69 7.44 -13.25 5.26
CA ASP A 69 7.07 -13.14 6.69
C ASP A 69 6.31 -11.85 7.03
N TRP A 70 6.55 -10.78 6.26
CA TRP A 70 5.89 -9.50 6.41
C TRP A 70 5.15 -9.11 5.15
N ILE A 71 4.03 -8.44 5.32
CA ILE A 71 3.21 -7.88 4.25
C ILE A 71 3.23 -6.35 4.35
N LEU A 72 3.65 -5.70 3.27
CA LEU A 72 3.41 -4.29 3.02
C LEU A 72 2.23 -4.19 2.04
N TRP A 73 1.08 -3.68 2.48
CA TRP A 73 0.00 -3.41 1.56
C TRP A 73 0.02 -1.94 1.14
N ILE A 74 -0.18 -1.71 -0.14
CA ILE A 74 -0.10 -0.39 -0.78
C ILE A 74 -1.08 -0.35 -1.95
N ASP A 75 -1.65 0.81 -2.22
CA ASP A 75 -2.50 1.05 -3.38
C ASP A 75 -1.67 1.52 -4.58
N ALA A 76 -2.20 1.34 -5.80
CA ALA A 76 -1.43 1.58 -7.03
C ALA A 76 -1.09 3.05 -7.27
N ASP A 77 -1.82 3.98 -6.66
CA ASP A 77 -1.62 5.43 -6.71
C ASP A 77 -0.69 5.96 -5.60
N GLU A 78 -0.13 5.06 -4.77
CA GLU A 78 0.77 5.39 -3.67
C GLU A 78 2.22 5.07 -4.01
N THR A 79 3.13 5.72 -3.31
CA THR A 79 4.58 5.47 -3.42
C THR A 79 5.26 5.49 -2.07
N ILE A 80 6.33 4.71 -1.93
CA ILE A 80 7.23 4.77 -0.77
C ILE A 80 8.47 5.59 -1.15
N ALA A 81 8.78 6.62 -0.37
CA ALA A 81 9.98 7.41 -0.59
C ALA A 81 11.24 6.55 -0.41
N LYS A 82 12.15 6.57 -1.40
CA LYS A 82 13.37 5.75 -1.37
C LYS A 82 14.20 5.96 -0.10
N LYS A 83 14.22 7.17 0.43
CA LYS A 83 14.94 7.52 1.68
C LYS A 83 14.37 6.85 2.93
N ASP A 84 13.15 6.30 2.86
CA ASP A 84 12.51 5.60 3.97
C ASP A 84 12.71 4.07 3.91
N HIS A 85 13.28 3.55 2.81
CA HIS A 85 13.48 2.11 2.65
C HIS A 85 14.30 1.49 3.79
N ASP A 86 15.42 2.11 4.16
CA ASP A 86 16.29 1.56 5.22
C ASP A 86 15.61 1.63 6.59
N ILE A 87 14.82 2.67 6.84
CA ILE A 87 14.02 2.80 8.06
C ILE A 87 12.97 1.68 8.11
N ILE A 88 12.25 1.43 7.01
CA ILE A 88 11.23 0.37 6.94
C ILE A 88 11.88 -1.00 7.12
N LYS A 89 13.02 -1.28 6.46
CA LYS A 89 13.76 -2.54 6.63
C LYS A 89 14.19 -2.75 8.08
N LYS A 90 14.70 -1.70 8.72
CA LYS A 90 15.09 -1.75 10.14
C LYS A 90 13.88 -2.01 11.04
N LEU A 91 12.77 -1.32 10.84
CA LEU A 91 11.54 -1.55 11.59
C LEU A 91 11.04 -2.99 11.48
N VAL A 92 11.04 -3.55 10.27
CA VAL A 92 10.66 -4.96 10.02
C VAL A 92 11.60 -5.94 10.71
N ALA A 93 12.92 -5.68 10.69
CA ALA A 93 13.92 -6.56 11.29
C ALA A 93 13.90 -6.56 12.83
N GLU A 94 13.64 -5.40 13.43
CA GLU A 94 13.77 -5.18 14.88
C GLU A 94 12.43 -5.19 15.63
N SER A 95 11.30 -5.13 14.92
CA SER A 95 9.99 -5.00 15.58
C SER A 95 9.61 -6.23 16.38
N GLN A 96 9.29 -6.00 17.65
CA GLN A 96 8.65 -6.99 18.52
C GLN A 96 7.13 -7.06 18.32
N PHE A 97 6.55 -6.07 17.63
CA PHE A 97 5.13 -5.99 17.37
C PHE A 97 4.78 -6.61 16.03
N PRO A 98 3.61 -7.23 15.89
CA PRO A 98 3.17 -7.84 14.64
C PRO A 98 2.65 -6.84 13.61
N LEU A 99 2.47 -5.58 13.98
CA LEU A 99 1.88 -4.51 13.20
C LEU A 99 2.75 -3.25 13.26
N ILE A 100 2.85 -2.53 12.13
CA ILE A 100 3.55 -1.25 12.05
C ILE A 100 2.64 -0.26 11.34
N VAL A 101 2.40 0.87 11.98
CA VAL A 101 1.64 2.01 11.45
C VAL A 101 2.61 2.94 10.73
N LEU A 102 2.26 3.36 9.52
CA LEU A 102 3.01 4.36 8.76
C LEU A 102 2.18 5.63 8.61
N GLU A 103 2.87 6.79 8.55
CA GLU A 103 2.25 8.05 8.16
C GLU A 103 2.13 8.09 6.64
N GLN A 104 0.91 8.12 6.14
CA GLN A 104 0.59 8.37 4.75
C GLN A 104 0.37 9.87 4.56
N ARG A 105 0.97 10.46 3.53
CA ARG A 105 0.88 11.89 3.21
C ARG A 105 0.03 12.11 1.97
N HIS A 106 -1.13 12.71 2.14
CA HIS A 106 -2.01 13.10 1.05
C HIS A 106 -1.66 14.53 0.61
N TYR A 107 -0.81 14.65 -0.41
CA TYR A 107 -0.35 15.96 -0.89
C TYR A 107 -1.49 16.77 -1.50
N THR A 108 -1.50 18.09 -1.24
CA THR A 108 -2.59 18.98 -1.64
C THR A 108 -2.13 20.44 -1.76
N HIS A 109 -2.82 21.21 -2.62
CA HIS A 109 -2.72 22.67 -2.68
C HIS A 109 -3.71 23.35 -1.73
N ASP A 110 -4.72 22.62 -1.25
CA ASP A 110 -5.75 23.16 -0.37
C ASP A 110 -5.22 23.26 1.07
N THR A 111 -4.86 24.49 1.45
CA THR A 111 -4.33 24.82 2.78
C THR A 111 -5.40 24.93 3.87
N THR A 112 -6.68 24.82 3.50
CA THR A 112 -7.82 24.92 4.44
C THR A 112 -8.22 23.57 5.03
N LYS A 113 -7.68 22.47 4.50
CA LYS A 113 -7.97 21.13 4.98
C LYS A 113 -7.59 20.96 6.45
N SER A 114 -8.44 20.24 7.18
CA SER A 114 -8.13 19.82 8.55
C SER A 114 -6.81 19.04 8.57
N LEU A 115 -5.99 19.27 9.60
CA LEU A 115 -4.66 18.64 9.78
C LEU A 115 -3.65 18.98 8.69
N PHE A 116 -3.89 20.02 7.88
CA PHE A 116 -2.93 20.46 6.87
C PHE A 116 -1.56 20.76 7.50
N LYS A 117 -0.50 20.24 6.88
CA LYS A 117 0.90 20.55 7.20
C LYS A 117 1.61 21.03 5.95
N LYS A 118 2.44 22.06 6.07
CA LYS A 118 3.33 22.49 4.96
C LYS A 118 4.30 21.38 4.61
N THR A 119 4.72 21.31 3.35
CA THR A 119 5.81 20.43 2.90
C THR A 119 7.06 20.69 3.69
N ASP A 120 7.73 19.65 4.13
CA ASP A 120 9.06 19.73 4.75
C ASP A 120 10.16 19.48 3.73
N GLU A 121 11.39 19.90 4.05
CA GLU A 121 12.54 19.76 3.17
C GLU A 121 12.89 18.30 2.88
N ARG A 122 12.57 17.40 3.80
CA ARG A 122 12.87 15.97 3.68
C ARG A 122 12.15 15.32 2.50
N TYR A 123 10.93 15.77 2.17
CA TYR A 123 10.08 15.15 1.16
C TYR A 123 9.73 16.10 0.00
N THR A 124 10.60 17.05 -0.31
CA THR A 124 10.38 18.03 -1.39
C THR A 124 10.16 17.37 -2.75
N ALA A 125 10.92 16.31 -3.06
CA ALA A 125 10.79 15.58 -4.32
C ALA A 125 9.44 14.85 -4.44
N GLU A 126 8.98 14.25 -3.35
CA GLU A 126 7.71 13.55 -3.27
C GLU A 126 6.52 14.52 -3.29
N ALA A 127 6.70 15.70 -2.73
CA ALA A 127 5.70 16.77 -2.70
C ALA A 127 5.39 17.37 -4.08
N ARG A 128 6.29 17.23 -5.06
CA ARG A 128 6.06 17.66 -6.46
C ARG A 128 5.46 19.06 -6.62
N GLY A 129 5.83 20.01 -5.76
CA GLY A 129 5.34 21.38 -5.79
C GLY A 129 3.99 21.60 -5.09
N PHE A 130 3.38 20.59 -4.48
CA PHE A 130 2.20 20.77 -3.63
C PHE A 130 2.52 21.67 -2.44
N ALA A 131 1.53 22.48 -2.01
CA ALA A 131 1.69 23.41 -0.89
C ALA A 131 1.94 22.70 0.45
N GLY A 132 1.40 21.51 0.59
CA GLY A 132 1.54 20.71 1.79
C GLY A 132 0.82 19.35 1.68
N TYR A 133 0.50 18.77 2.81
CA TYR A 133 -0.17 17.47 2.89
C TYR A 133 -1.08 17.37 4.12
N THR A 134 -2.00 16.43 4.07
CA THR A 134 -2.74 15.95 5.25
C THR A 134 -2.23 14.56 5.62
N PRO A 135 -1.80 14.31 6.88
CA PRO A 135 -1.33 13.02 7.32
C PRO A 135 -2.50 12.09 7.68
N THR A 136 -2.35 10.82 7.38
CA THR A 136 -3.17 9.73 7.92
C THR A 136 -2.26 8.65 8.48
N LEU A 137 -2.56 8.13 9.66
CA LEU A 137 -1.86 7.01 10.25
C LEU A 137 -2.59 5.72 9.89
N THR A 138 -1.92 4.82 9.21
CA THR A 138 -2.53 3.58 8.73
C THR A 138 -1.62 2.39 8.99
N THR A 139 -2.18 1.26 9.45
CA THR A 139 -1.45 0.00 9.55
C THR A 139 -1.13 -0.48 8.14
N ARG A 140 0.12 -0.31 7.70
CA ARG A 140 0.58 -0.66 6.34
C ARG A 140 1.47 -1.90 6.30
N LEU A 141 2.08 -2.25 7.43
CA LEU A 141 2.94 -3.41 7.54
C LEU A 141 2.44 -4.33 8.65
N PHE A 142 2.40 -5.63 8.38
CA PHE A 142 2.03 -6.62 9.37
C PHE A 142 2.68 -7.98 9.07
N LYS A 143 2.86 -8.80 10.12
CA LYS A 143 3.35 -10.17 9.99
C LYS A 143 2.34 -11.01 9.22
N ASN A 144 2.85 -11.80 8.27
CA ASN A 144 2.04 -12.74 7.51
C ASN A 144 1.56 -13.91 8.41
N LYS A 145 0.46 -14.55 8.05
CA LYS A 145 -0.07 -15.76 8.67
C LYS A 145 -0.42 -15.64 10.17
N ILE A 146 -0.69 -14.44 10.65
CA ILE A 146 -1.15 -14.20 12.03
C ILE A 146 -2.67 -14.09 12.14
N GLY A 147 -3.41 -14.40 11.08
CA GLY A 147 -4.87 -14.36 11.07
C GLY A 147 -5.48 -12.98 10.77
N LEU A 148 -4.68 -12.00 10.36
CA LEU A 148 -5.18 -10.71 9.93
C LEU A 148 -5.93 -10.84 8.61
N GLN A 149 -7.12 -10.23 8.56
CA GLN A 149 -7.98 -10.14 7.40
C GLN A 149 -8.65 -8.78 7.34
N PHE A 150 -8.81 -8.25 6.15
CA PHE A 150 -9.67 -7.11 5.91
C PHE A 150 -11.13 -7.50 6.07
N ASP A 151 -11.93 -6.58 6.61
CA ASP A 151 -13.37 -6.71 6.81
C ASP A 151 -14.06 -5.42 6.35
N GLY A 152 -15.21 -5.55 5.74
CA GLY A 152 -15.97 -4.45 5.17
C GLY A 152 -15.94 -4.44 3.65
N VAL A 153 -17.14 -4.36 3.04
CA VAL A 153 -17.32 -4.36 1.59
C VAL A 153 -16.72 -3.10 0.96
N VAL A 154 -16.96 -1.95 1.61
CA VAL A 154 -16.41 -0.64 1.29
C VAL A 154 -15.79 -0.06 2.56
N HIS A 155 -14.68 0.69 2.45
CA HIS A 155 -13.89 1.16 3.59
C HIS A 155 -13.39 0.01 4.47
N GLU A 156 -12.81 -0.98 3.83
CA GLU A 156 -12.27 -2.16 4.47
C GLU A 156 -11.17 -1.82 5.48
N THR A 157 -11.24 -2.42 6.66
CA THR A 157 -10.26 -2.24 7.74
C THR A 157 -9.75 -3.58 8.26
N LEU A 158 -8.63 -3.54 9.00
CA LEU A 158 -8.10 -4.67 9.74
C LEU A 158 -8.62 -4.75 11.17
N ASP A 159 -9.45 -3.79 11.62
CA ASP A 159 -9.80 -3.56 13.02
C ASP A 159 -10.39 -4.78 13.71
N LYS A 160 -11.35 -5.45 13.07
CA LYS A 160 -11.97 -6.64 13.67
C LYS A 160 -11.00 -7.79 13.88
N SER A 161 -10.06 -7.99 12.94
CA SER A 161 -9.04 -9.04 13.08
C SER A 161 -7.93 -8.63 14.02
N MET A 162 -7.59 -7.32 14.11
CA MET A 162 -6.65 -6.79 15.10
C MET A 162 -7.14 -6.97 16.54
N GLN A 163 -8.42 -6.71 16.81
CA GLN A 163 -9.03 -6.93 18.12
C GLN A 163 -8.94 -8.39 18.60
N LYS A 164 -8.86 -9.36 17.71
CA LYS A 164 -8.69 -10.79 18.05
C LYS A 164 -7.25 -11.18 18.39
N LEU A 165 -6.29 -10.34 18.07
CA LEU A 165 -4.88 -10.59 18.38
C LEU A 165 -4.48 -10.14 19.81
N GLY A 166 -5.38 -9.43 20.53
CA GLY A 166 -5.19 -8.98 21.91
C GLY A 166 -4.60 -7.60 21.98
#